data_d622264aa1430f00eb78f786d9bae51c
#
_entry.id   d622264aa1430f00eb78f786d9bae51c
#
_cell.length_a   1.000
_cell.length_b   1.000
_cell.length_c   1.000
_cell.angle_alpha   90.00
_cell.angle_beta   90.00
_cell.angle_gamma   90.00
#
_symmetry.space_group_name_H-M   'P 1'
#
loop_
_entity.id
_entity.type
_entity.pdbx_description
1 polymer ?
#
loop_
_entity_poly.entity_id
_entity_poly.type
_entity_poly.pdbx_seq_one_letter_code
_entity_poly.pdbx_strand_id
1 'polypeptide(L)'
;MRIQSLSKASQEVLDCRSMGHAWVHVDDTDFVTRRGQIVQFKRLEDCYRCGTTRWREIDLDEMKITKRGTRYAPGYLLQPGSERPTRFDALQVARRRNK
;
A
#
# COMPACT_ATOMS: atom_id res chain seq x y z
N MET A 1 9.82 -5.03 -20.64
CA MET A 1 10.75 -5.45 -19.57
C MET A 1 10.44 -4.73 -18.27
N ARG A 2 10.53 -5.46 -17.16
CA ARG A 2 10.19 -4.93 -15.82
C ARG A 2 10.98 -3.66 -15.47
N ILE A 3 12.28 -3.66 -15.69
CA ILE A 3 13.17 -2.55 -15.32
C ILE A 3 12.84 -1.29 -16.10
N GLN A 4 12.50 -1.41 -17.38
CA GLN A 4 12.11 -0.26 -18.19
C GLN A 4 10.82 0.38 -17.70
N SER A 5 9.83 -0.44 -17.32
CA SER A 5 8.58 0.07 -16.75
C SER A 5 8.83 0.80 -15.42
N LEU A 6 9.68 0.23 -14.56
CA LEU A 6 10.05 0.86 -13.29
C LEU A 6 10.81 2.19 -13.47
N SER A 7 11.60 2.34 -14.55
CA SER A 7 12.35 3.58 -14.77
C SER A 7 11.44 4.79 -14.99
N LYS A 8 10.17 4.57 -15.33
CA LYS A 8 9.16 5.63 -15.50
C LYS A 8 8.41 5.96 -14.21
N ALA A 9 8.60 5.17 -13.16
CA ALA A 9 7.94 5.39 -11.88
C ALA A 9 8.55 6.58 -11.14
N SER A 10 7.74 7.24 -10.28
CA SER A 10 8.25 8.29 -9.41
C SER A 10 9.22 7.71 -8.37
N GLN A 11 10.07 8.58 -7.79
CA GLN A 11 11.00 8.16 -6.76
C GLN A 11 10.26 7.61 -5.53
N GLU A 12 9.13 8.23 -5.17
CA GLU A 12 8.31 7.79 -4.04
C GLU A 12 7.77 6.38 -4.25
N VAL A 13 7.32 6.07 -5.46
CA VAL A 13 6.85 4.72 -5.79
C VAL A 13 7.99 3.70 -5.72
N LEU A 14 9.17 4.06 -6.23
CA LEU A 14 10.34 3.17 -6.18
C LEU A 14 10.78 2.90 -4.74
N ASP A 15 10.77 3.93 -3.89
CA ASP A 15 11.12 3.79 -2.48
C ASP A 15 10.15 2.83 -1.78
N CYS A 16 8.84 2.95 -2.05
CA CYS A 16 7.85 2.06 -1.47
C CYS A 16 7.98 0.63 -1.97
N ARG A 17 8.30 0.44 -3.26
CA ARG A 17 8.50 -0.91 -3.81
C ARG A 17 9.74 -1.59 -3.27
N SER A 18 10.80 -0.82 -2.98
CA SER A 18 12.06 -1.37 -2.50
C SER A 18 12.10 -1.57 -0.99
N MET A 19 11.50 -0.67 -0.22
CA MET A 19 11.59 -0.65 1.24
C MET A 19 10.26 -0.91 1.96
N GLY A 20 9.16 -0.95 1.21
CA GLY A 20 7.81 -1.04 1.78
C GLY A 20 7.21 0.33 2.02
N HIS A 21 5.90 0.34 2.27
CA HIS A 21 5.15 1.58 2.51
C HIS A 21 5.37 2.13 3.91
N ALA A 22 5.27 3.45 4.04
CA ALA A 22 5.27 4.13 5.34
C ALA A 22 3.84 4.53 5.68
N TRP A 23 3.11 3.63 6.32
CA TRP A 23 1.69 3.80 6.61
C TRP A 23 1.45 4.80 7.75
N VAL A 24 0.48 5.68 7.53
CA VAL A 24 0.02 6.64 8.52
C VAL A 24 -1.49 6.47 8.67
N HIS A 25 -1.97 6.40 9.91
CA HIS A 25 -3.39 6.31 10.21
C HIS A 25 -4.11 7.59 9.77
N VAL A 26 -5.18 7.43 9.00
CA VAL A 26 -5.99 8.55 8.51
C VAL A 26 -7.31 8.62 9.25
N ASP A 27 -8.06 7.52 9.29
CA ASP A 27 -9.39 7.49 9.88
C ASP A 27 -9.83 6.08 10.24
N ASP A 28 -10.82 5.98 11.12
CA ASP A 28 -11.54 4.75 11.40
C ASP A 28 -13.00 4.97 11.03
N THR A 29 -13.59 4.03 10.29
CA THR A 29 -14.95 4.14 9.77
C THR A 29 -15.70 2.82 9.90
N ASP A 30 -16.98 2.85 9.51
CA ASP A 30 -17.83 1.65 9.41
C ASP A 30 -17.88 0.85 10.71
N PHE A 31 -18.08 1.57 11.81
CA PHE A 31 -18.14 0.97 13.13
C PHE A 31 -19.35 0.06 13.27
N VAL A 32 -19.14 -1.15 13.78
CA VAL A 32 -20.19 -2.10 14.17
C VAL A 32 -20.18 -2.20 15.68
N THR A 33 -21.35 -2.01 16.30
CA THR A 33 -21.48 -2.06 17.76
C THR A 33 -22.35 -3.21 18.20
N ARG A 34 -22.02 -3.76 19.36
CA ARG A 34 -22.83 -4.77 20.06
C ARG A 34 -22.89 -4.37 21.52
N ARG A 35 -24.12 -4.21 22.04
CA ARG A 35 -24.34 -3.79 23.45
C ARG A 35 -23.57 -2.50 23.81
N GLY A 36 -23.54 -1.53 22.88
CA GLY A 36 -22.86 -0.26 23.10
C GLY A 36 -21.36 -0.25 22.95
N GLN A 37 -20.75 -1.40 22.63
CA GLN A 37 -19.32 -1.51 22.43
C GLN A 37 -18.99 -1.74 20.97
N ILE A 38 -17.92 -1.13 20.47
CA ILE A 38 -17.45 -1.35 19.11
C ILE A 38 -16.82 -2.72 19.04
N VAL A 39 -17.32 -3.58 18.13
CA VAL A 39 -16.81 -4.93 17.92
C VAL A 39 -16.08 -5.08 16.57
N GLN A 40 -16.28 -4.13 15.66
CA GLN A 40 -15.68 -4.17 14.34
C GLN A 40 -15.59 -2.75 13.79
N PHE A 41 -14.54 -2.46 13.03
CA PHE A 41 -14.38 -1.19 12.34
C PHE A 41 -13.44 -1.33 11.15
N LYS A 42 -13.48 -0.33 10.26
CA LYS A 42 -12.58 -0.24 9.12
C LYS A 42 -11.54 0.84 9.40
N ARG A 43 -10.26 0.49 9.29
CA ARG A 43 -9.14 1.42 9.45
C ARG A 43 -8.60 1.83 8.10
N LEU A 44 -8.48 3.14 7.89
CA LEU A 44 -7.90 3.73 6.69
C LEU A 44 -6.51 4.25 6.99
N GLU A 45 -5.56 3.91 6.14
CA GLU A 45 -4.18 4.35 6.26
C GLU A 45 -3.65 4.78 4.90
N ASP A 46 -2.86 5.84 4.87
CA ASP A 46 -2.19 6.32 3.66
C ASP A 46 -0.69 6.12 3.78
N CYS A 47 -0.04 5.79 2.67
CA CYS A 47 1.40 5.86 2.61
C CYS A 47 1.80 7.33 2.36
N TYR A 48 2.51 7.94 3.30
CA TYR A 48 2.86 9.34 3.17
C TYR A 48 3.87 9.60 2.04
N ARG A 49 4.56 8.57 1.56
CA ARG A 49 5.53 8.70 0.47
C ARG A 49 4.90 8.64 -0.91
N CYS A 50 4.15 7.59 -1.22
CA CYS A 50 3.60 7.39 -2.57
C CYS A 50 2.12 7.72 -2.71
N GLY A 51 1.40 7.91 -1.60
CA GLY A 51 -0.02 8.22 -1.63
C GLY A 51 -0.94 7.02 -1.81
N THR A 52 -0.41 5.80 -1.76
CA THR A 52 -1.24 4.60 -1.77
C THR A 52 -2.07 4.54 -0.50
N THR A 53 -3.36 4.21 -0.63
CA THR A 53 -4.29 4.08 0.50
C THR A 53 -4.61 2.61 0.69
N ARG A 54 -4.64 2.17 1.94
CA ARG A 54 -5.15 0.84 2.27
C ARG A 54 -6.24 0.94 3.34
N TRP A 55 -7.11 -0.05 3.36
CA TRP A 55 -8.08 -0.20 4.42
C TRP A 55 -8.07 -1.64 4.92
N ARG A 56 -8.39 -1.81 6.21
CA ARG A 56 -8.48 -3.11 6.87
C ARG A 56 -9.71 -3.12 7.75
N GLU A 57 -10.49 -4.18 7.63
CA GLU A 57 -11.63 -4.42 8.51
C GLU A 57 -11.16 -5.27 9.67
N ILE A 58 -11.25 -4.74 10.88
CA ILE A 58 -10.70 -5.34 12.09
C ILE A 58 -11.85 -5.83 12.97
N ASP A 59 -11.80 -7.10 13.34
CA ASP A 59 -12.72 -7.73 14.27
C ASP A 59 -12.05 -7.77 15.65
N LEU A 60 -12.62 -7.02 16.61
CA LEU A 60 -12.06 -6.92 17.95
C LEU A 60 -12.37 -8.15 18.82
N ASP A 61 -13.48 -8.84 18.56
CA ASP A 61 -13.81 -10.05 19.32
C ASP A 61 -12.82 -11.18 19.02
N GLU A 62 -12.46 -11.35 17.76
CA GLU A 62 -11.54 -12.40 17.33
C GLU A 62 -10.10 -11.88 17.19
N MET A 63 -9.90 -10.58 17.36
CA MET A 63 -8.59 -9.92 17.25
C MET A 63 -7.89 -10.24 15.94
N LYS A 64 -8.61 -10.08 14.83
CA LYS A 64 -8.06 -10.38 13.50
C LYS A 64 -8.57 -9.40 12.43
N ILE A 65 -7.86 -9.37 11.32
CA ILE A 65 -8.25 -8.65 10.13
C ILE A 65 -9.13 -9.58 9.29
N THR A 66 -10.40 -9.20 9.06
CA THR A 66 -11.36 -10.00 8.31
C THR A 66 -11.36 -9.68 6.83
N LYS A 67 -11.12 -8.41 6.47
CA LYS A 67 -11.05 -7.96 5.08
C LYS A 67 -10.00 -6.88 4.94
N ARG A 68 -9.45 -6.74 3.73
CA ARG A 68 -8.49 -5.68 3.42
C ARG A 68 -8.54 -5.35 1.94
N GLY A 69 -8.16 -4.13 1.63
CA GLY A 69 -8.04 -3.68 0.26
C GLY A 69 -7.00 -2.58 0.15
N THR A 70 -6.53 -2.35 -1.06
CA THR A 70 -5.51 -1.34 -1.32
C THR A 70 -5.88 -0.57 -2.58
N ARG A 71 -5.81 0.75 -2.51
CA ARG A 71 -5.94 1.64 -3.64
C ARG A 71 -4.56 2.22 -3.93
N TYR A 72 -3.91 1.71 -4.96
CA TYR A 72 -2.55 2.12 -5.29
C TYR A 72 -2.49 3.52 -5.86
N ALA A 73 -1.40 4.24 -5.54
CA ALA A 73 -1.14 5.56 -6.12
C ALA A 73 -1.02 5.48 -7.64
N PRO A 74 -1.32 6.57 -8.36
CA PRO A 74 -1.13 6.61 -9.81
C PRO A 74 0.30 6.23 -10.19
N GLY A 75 0.43 5.32 -11.17
CA GLY A 75 1.73 4.86 -11.66
C GLY A 75 2.39 3.78 -10.79
N TYR A 76 1.79 3.39 -9.67
CA TYR A 76 2.35 2.35 -8.80
C TYR A 76 2.25 0.97 -9.45
N LEU A 77 1.09 0.65 -10.03
CA LEU A 77 0.89 -0.61 -10.74
C LEU A 77 1.35 -0.46 -12.18
N LEU A 78 2.02 -1.50 -12.68
CA LEU A 78 2.45 -1.56 -14.06
C LEU A 78 1.26 -1.85 -14.98
N GLN A 79 1.46 -1.65 -16.28
CA GLN A 79 0.42 -1.93 -17.28
C GLN A 79 -0.01 -3.41 -17.22
N PRO A 80 -1.29 -3.71 -17.53
CA PRO A 80 -1.77 -5.08 -17.61
C PRO A 80 -0.90 -5.93 -18.54
N GLY A 81 -0.61 -7.16 -18.13
CA GLY A 81 0.22 -8.09 -18.89
C GLY A 81 1.72 -7.97 -18.64
N SER A 82 2.17 -6.94 -17.94
CA SER A 82 3.57 -6.80 -17.52
C SER A 82 3.89 -7.74 -16.37
N GLU A 83 5.10 -8.28 -16.33
CA GLU A 83 5.57 -9.00 -15.17
C GLU A 83 5.64 -8.09 -13.96
N ARG A 84 5.25 -8.63 -12.81
CA ARG A 84 5.32 -7.89 -11.55
C ARG A 84 6.78 -7.76 -11.11
N PRO A 85 7.33 -6.55 -10.99
CA PRO A 85 8.73 -6.39 -10.58
C PRO A 85 8.91 -6.78 -9.12
N THR A 86 10.10 -7.26 -8.81
CA THR A 86 10.50 -7.58 -7.44
C THR A 86 11.02 -6.33 -6.74
N ARG A 87 11.15 -6.44 -5.41
CA ARG A 87 11.81 -5.40 -4.62
C ARG A 87 13.26 -5.15 -5.08
N PHE A 88 13.94 -6.20 -5.50
CA PHE A 88 15.29 -6.11 -6.04
C PHE A 88 15.33 -5.30 -7.34
N ASP A 89 14.37 -5.51 -8.25
CA ASP A 89 14.26 -4.72 -9.48
C ASP A 89 14.12 -3.23 -9.16
N ALA A 90 13.29 -2.87 -8.18
CA ALA A 90 13.09 -1.48 -7.76
C ALA A 90 14.37 -0.87 -7.19
N LEU A 91 15.14 -1.63 -6.41
CA LEU A 91 16.42 -1.18 -5.87
C LEU A 91 17.43 -0.90 -6.98
N GLN A 92 17.50 -1.74 -8.00
CA GLN A 92 18.40 -1.54 -9.13
C GLN A 92 18.09 -0.24 -9.88
N VAL A 93 16.83 0.06 -10.12
CA VAL A 93 16.42 1.30 -10.78
C VAL A 93 16.76 2.51 -9.91
N ALA A 94 16.51 2.44 -8.61
CA ALA A 94 16.84 3.52 -7.68
C ALA A 94 18.35 3.79 -7.66
N ARG A 95 19.18 2.76 -7.66
CA ARG A 95 20.64 2.92 -7.72
C ARG A 95 21.11 3.63 -8.99
N ARG A 96 20.50 3.31 -10.14
CA ARG A 96 20.84 3.96 -11.40
C ARG A 96 20.51 5.45 -11.39
N ARG A 97 19.39 5.83 -10.74
CA ARG A 97 18.97 7.23 -10.63
C ARG A 97 19.90 8.08 -9.76
N ASN A 98 20.53 7.43 -8.78
CA ASN A 98 21.38 8.12 -7.79
C ASN A 98 22.85 8.25 -8.22
N LYS A 99 23.18 7.91 -9.44
CA LYS A 99 24.53 8.09 -9.98
C LYS A 99 24.76 9.47 -10.54
#